data_de290723add8cfc3cee281bf0d33e77e
#
_entry.id   de290723add8cfc3cee281bf0d33e77e
#
_cell.length_a   1.000
_cell.length_b   1.000
_cell.length_c   1.000
_cell.angle_alpha   90.00
_cell.angle_beta   90.00
_cell.angle_gamma   90.00
#
_symmetry.space_group_name_H-M   'P 1'
#
loop_
_entity.id
_entity.type
_entity.pdbx_description
1 polymer ?
#
loop_
_entity_poly.entity_id
_entity_poly.type
_entity_poly.pdbx_seq_one_letter_code
_entity_poly.pdbx_strand_id
1 'polypeptide(L)'
;IAPEIIFADVLQDWPDDLPISDCIEEFWRGMGLCSTVYPQSVRVLSELRRAGYRIAVLTDLPSAMPDEIFRREIAELEPYIDMYVSSAVAGYRKPNPAGLRMIADAFRLSADEMVFIGDEEKDRITAQNFGCGFISVGRDTSGLDRLI
;
A
#
# COMPACT_ATOMS: atom_id res chain seq x y z
N ILE A 1 -8.97 -4.21 -12.80
CA ILE A 1 -9.67 -5.47 -13.13
C ILE A 1 -9.62 -6.34 -11.88
N ALA A 2 -10.76 -6.88 -11.45
CA ALA A 2 -10.82 -7.76 -10.27
C ALA A 2 -9.97 -9.02 -10.48
N PRO A 3 -9.28 -9.51 -9.44
CA PRO A 3 -8.45 -10.71 -9.52
C PRO A 3 -9.20 -11.92 -10.08
N GLU A 4 -10.45 -12.13 -9.69
CA GLU A 4 -11.30 -13.23 -10.10
C GLU A 4 -11.52 -13.26 -11.61
N ILE A 5 -11.61 -12.10 -12.27
CA ILE A 5 -11.77 -12.00 -13.73
C ILE A 5 -10.50 -12.48 -14.43
N ILE A 6 -9.33 -12.09 -13.94
CA ILE A 6 -8.05 -12.48 -14.52
C ILE A 6 -7.84 -13.99 -14.36
N PHE A 7 -8.10 -14.51 -13.16
CA PHE A 7 -7.94 -15.93 -12.88
C PHE A 7 -8.97 -16.79 -13.62
N ALA A 8 -10.23 -16.35 -13.74
CA ALA A 8 -11.25 -17.05 -14.53
C ALA A 8 -10.85 -17.15 -16.01
N ASP A 9 -10.25 -16.12 -16.57
CA ASP A 9 -9.80 -16.11 -17.97
C ASP A 9 -8.60 -17.06 -18.19
N VAL A 10 -7.69 -17.13 -17.24
CA VAL A 10 -6.53 -18.04 -17.29
C VAL A 10 -6.91 -19.49 -17.03
N LEU A 11 -7.93 -19.73 -16.21
CA LEU A 11 -8.37 -21.05 -15.76
C LEU A 11 -9.58 -21.60 -16.55
N GLN A 12 -9.79 -21.18 -17.80
CA GLN A 12 -10.96 -21.53 -18.62
C GLN A 12 -11.22 -23.05 -18.70
N ASP A 13 -10.16 -23.88 -18.68
CA ASP A 13 -10.23 -25.33 -18.74
C ASP A 13 -9.98 -26.00 -17.39
N TRP A 14 -10.03 -25.24 -16.28
CA TRP A 14 -9.80 -25.77 -14.95
C TRP A 14 -11.03 -26.55 -14.47
N PRO A 15 -10.85 -27.65 -13.70
CA PRO A 15 -11.98 -28.38 -13.14
C PRO A 15 -12.88 -27.50 -12.27
N ASP A 16 -14.20 -27.60 -12.47
CA ASP A 16 -15.22 -26.75 -11.81
C ASP A 16 -15.35 -26.95 -10.29
N ASP A 17 -14.61 -27.87 -9.70
CA ASP A 17 -14.71 -28.27 -8.31
C ASP A 17 -13.83 -27.43 -7.36
N LEU A 18 -12.95 -26.55 -7.89
CA LEU A 18 -12.13 -25.65 -7.08
C LEU A 18 -12.60 -24.20 -7.20
N PRO A 19 -12.93 -23.55 -6.08
CA PRO A 19 -13.26 -22.12 -6.08
C PRO A 19 -12.10 -21.28 -6.62
N ILE A 20 -12.39 -20.29 -7.46
CA ILE A 20 -11.38 -19.35 -7.99
C ILE A 20 -10.62 -18.65 -6.86
N SER A 21 -11.31 -18.34 -5.75
CA SER A 21 -10.69 -17.78 -4.54
C SER A 21 -9.53 -18.62 -4.01
N ASP A 22 -9.69 -19.93 -4.01
CA ASP A 22 -8.68 -20.86 -3.51
C ASP A 22 -7.49 -20.92 -4.47
N CYS A 23 -7.74 -20.87 -5.77
CA CYS A 23 -6.69 -20.78 -6.78
C CYS A 23 -5.88 -19.48 -6.66
N ILE A 24 -6.53 -18.35 -6.40
CA ILE A 24 -5.88 -17.06 -6.16
C ILE A 24 -5.01 -17.16 -4.90
N GLU A 25 -5.53 -17.68 -3.81
CA GLU A 25 -4.82 -17.83 -2.53
C GLU A 25 -3.58 -18.71 -2.70
N GLU A 26 -3.71 -19.89 -3.36
CA GLU A 26 -2.61 -20.81 -3.62
C GLU A 26 -1.55 -20.20 -4.54
N PHE A 27 -1.97 -19.48 -5.58
CA PHE A 27 -1.04 -18.80 -6.48
C PHE A 27 -0.15 -17.82 -5.70
N TRP A 28 -0.75 -16.93 -4.90
CA TRP A 28 0.01 -15.94 -4.14
C TRP A 28 0.82 -16.55 -3.01
N ARG A 29 0.36 -17.63 -2.40
CA ARG A 29 1.14 -18.43 -1.44
C ARG A 29 2.36 -19.05 -2.13
N GLY A 30 2.19 -19.62 -3.31
CA GLY A 30 3.28 -20.21 -4.10
C GLY A 30 4.30 -19.18 -4.59
N MET A 31 3.91 -17.92 -4.77
CA MET A 31 4.82 -16.82 -5.11
C MET A 31 5.78 -16.45 -3.96
N GLY A 32 5.54 -16.96 -2.75
CA GLY A 32 6.44 -16.81 -1.61
C GLY A 32 6.64 -15.35 -1.19
N LEU A 33 5.61 -14.52 -1.31
CA LEU A 33 5.66 -13.15 -0.81
C LEU A 33 5.78 -13.18 0.71
N CYS A 34 6.98 -12.89 1.18
CA CYS A 34 7.28 -12.75 2.59
C CYS A 34 7.75 -11.33 2.83
N SER A 35 6.85 -10.46 3.26
CA SER A 35 7.23 -9.12 3.68
C SER A 35 7.77 -9.17 5.10
N THR A 36 8.84 -8.44 5.36
CA THR A 36 9.37 -8.26 6.70
C THR A 36 9.07 -6.84 7.16
N VAL A 37 8.31 -6.72 8.24
CA VAL A 37 8.09 -5.44 8.90
C VAL A 37 9.36 -5.08 9.68
N TYR A 38 9.95 -3.94 9.36
CA TYR A 38 11.12 -3.46 10.08
C TYR A 38 10.72 -2.91 11.45
N PRO A 39 11.42 -3.27 12.55
CA PRO A 39 11.12 -2.73 13.88
C PRO A 39 11.16 -1.19 13.96
N GLN A 40 12.01 -0.56 13.14
CA GLN A 40 12.06 0.89 13.02
C GLN A 40 10.73 1.47 12.50
N SER A 41 10.07 0.79 11.55
CA SER A 41 8.77 1.23 11.03
C SER A 41 7.72 1.25 12.13
N VAL A 42 7.64 0.18 12.92
CA VAL A 42 6.70 0.11 14.07
C VAL A 42 6.95 1.24 15.06
N ARG A 43 8.22 1.47 15.42
CA ARG A 43 8.60 2.55 16.34
C ARG A 43 8.18 3.91 15.82
N VAL A 44 8.57 4.25 14.58
CA VAL A 44 8.29 5.56 13.99
C VAL A 44 6.79 5.79 13.85
N LEU A 45 6.02 4.82 13.34
CA LEU A 45 4.58 4.95 13.23
C LEU A 45 3.91 5.14 14.60
N SER A 46 4.37 4.40 15.63
CA SER A 46 3.88 4.56 17.00
C SER A 46 4.11 5.97 17.54
N GLU A 47 5.30 6.54 17.30
CA GLU A 47 5.64 7.88 17.78
C GLU A 47 4.88 8.97 17.02
N LEU A 48 4.75 8.85 15.71
CA LEU A 48 3.92 9.76 14.91
C LEU A 48 2.45 9.75 15.37
N ARG A 49 1.91 8.57 15.69
CA ARG A 49 0.57 8.46 16.28
C ARG A 49 0.45 9.19 17.62
N ARG A 50 1.44 9.02 18.50
CA ARG A 50 1.47 9.74 19.80
C ARG A 50 1.58 11.24 19.63
N ALA A 51 2.25 11.69 18.58
CA ALA A 51 2.36 13.10 18.24
C ALA A 51 1.08 13.66 17.57
N GLY A 52 0.06 12.83 17.33
CA GLY A 52 -1.23 13.24 16.79
C GLY A 52 -1.31 13.23 15.25
N TYR A 53 -0.32 12.69 14.56
CA TYR A 53 -0.38 12.54 13.11
C TYR A 53 -1.38 11.46 12.71
N ARG A 54 -2.05 11.70 11.59
CA ARG A 54 -2.83 10.69 10.88
C ARG A 54 -1.95 9.99 9.88
N ILE A 55 -2.06 8.68 9.81
CA ILE A 55 -1.17 7.84 9.01
C ILE A 55 -1.99 7.08 7.98
N ALA A 56 -1.63 7.24 6.70
CA ALA A 56 -2.19 6.45 5.62
C ALA A 56 -1.08 5.71 4.86
N VAL A 57 -1.43 4.54 4.36
CA VAL A 57 -0.58 3.75 3.45
C VAL A 57 -1.11 3.87 2.03
N LEU A 58 -0.22 4.19 1.08
CA LEU A 58 -0.49 4.12 -0.35
C LEU A 58 0.48 3.14 -1.01
N THR A 59 -0.03 2.05 -1.54
CA THR A 59 0.78 0.97 -2.12
C THR A 59 0.34 0.60 -3.53
N ASP A 60 1.31 0.23 -4.38
CA ASP A 60 1.03 -0.40 -5.66
C ASP A 60 1.04 -1.92 -5.49
N LEU A 61 -0.10 -2.56 -5.67
CA LEU A 61 -0.18 -4.01 -5.65
C LEU A 61 0.23 -4.62 -7.00
N PRO A 62 0.82 -5.81 -7.02
CA PRO A 62 0.89 -6.61 -8.24
C PRO A 62 -0.49 -6.80 -8.87
N SER A 63 -0.53 -6.94 -10.21
CA SER A 63 -1.78 -7.20 -10.90
C SER A 63 -2.42 -8.50 -10.40
N ALA A 64 -3.72 -8.49 -10.22
CA ALA A 64 -4.49 -9.63 -9.71
C ALA A 64 -4.15 -10.07 -8.26
N MET A 65 -3.49 -9.22 -7.47
CA MET A 65 -3.34 -9.47 -6.04
C MET A 65 -4.52 -8.88 -5.27
N PRO A 66 -5.27 -9.67 -4.49
CA PRO A 66 -6.25 -9.16 -3.55
C PRO A 66 -5.60 -8.32 -2.44
N ASP A 67 -6.26 -7.24 -2.03
CA ASP A 67 -5.79 -6.36 -0.95
C ASP A 67 -5.55 -7.12 0.36
N GLU A 68 -6.39 -8.10 0.66
CA GLU A 68 -6.34 -8.89 1.89
C GLU A 68 -5.04 -9.70 2.01
N ILE A 69 -4.48 -10.16 0.90
CA ILE A 69 -3.22 -10.89 0.89
C ILE A 69 -2.08 -9.97 1.33
N PHE A 70 -1.98 -8.77 0.73
CA PHE A 70 -0.95 -7.82 1.11
C PHE A 70 -1.16 -7.28 2.54
N ARG A 71 -2.39 -7.01 2.95
CA ARG A 71 -2.71 -6.52 4.30
C ARG A 71 -2.29 -7.51 5.39
N ARG A 72 -2.42 -8.81 5.14
CA ARG A 72 -1.90 -9.83 6.07
C ARG A 72 -0.40 -9.72 6.27
N GLU A 73 0.35 -9.39 5.22
CA GLU A 73 1.82 -9.21 5.28
C GLU A 73 2.24 -8.00 6.13
N ILE A 74 1.41 -6.98 6.22
CA ILE A 74 1.68 -5.76 6.99
C ILE A 74 0.81 -5.65 8.25
N ALA A 75 0.19 -6.74 8.69
CA ALA A 75 -0.76 -6.74 9.81
C ALA A 75 -0.20 -6.14 11.11
N GLU A 76 1.11 -6.28 11.35
CA GLU A 76 1.82 -5.68 12.49
C GLU A 76 1.76 -4.15 12.49
N LEU A 77 1.61 -3.52 11.32
CA LEU A 77 1.50 -2.06 11.17
C LEU A 77 0.05 -1.56 11.27
N GLU A 78 -0.94 -2.42 11.10
CA GLU A 78 -2.36 -2.01 11.09
C GLU A 78 -2.80 -1.18 12.31
N PRO A 79 -2.35 -1.45 13.56
CA PRO A 79 -2.73 -0.64 14.71
C PRO A 79 -2.31 0.84 14.63
N TYR A 80 -1.37 1.15 13.76
CA TYR A 80 -0.84 2.50 13.57
C TYR A 80 -1.40 3.22 12.35
N ILE A 81 -2.15 2.53 11.48
CA ILE A 81 -2.63 3.02 10.20
C ILE A 81 -4.10 3.46 10.33
N ASP A 82 -4.42 4.69 9.94
CA ASP A 82 -5.79 5.21 9.90
C ASP A 82 -6.48 4.91 8.58
N MET A 83 -5.73 4.76 7.49
CA MET A 83 -6.27 4.48 6.16
C MET A 83 -5.28 3.70 5.31
N TYR A 84 -5.79 2.71 4.59
CA TYR A 84 -5.05 1.95 3.59
C TYR A 84 -5.65 2.17 2.21
N VAL A 85 -4.81 2.52 1.23
CA VAL A 85 -5.19 2.69 -0.17
C VAL A 85 -4.21 1.91 -1.05
N SER A 86 -4.73 0.97 -1.81
CA SER A 86 -3.96 0.28 -2.83
C SER A 86 -4.21 0.87 -4.22
N SER A 87 -3.34 0.53 -5.17
CA SER A 87 -3.55 0.86 -6.58
C SER A 87 -4.82 0.21 -7.15
N ALA A 88 -5.28 -0.91 -6.59
CA ALA A 88 -6.53 -1.55 -6.97
C ALA A 88 -7.74 -0.68 -6.57
N VAL A 89 -7.75 -0.17 -5.34
CA VAL A 89 -8.79 0.74 -4.81
C VAL A 89 -8.73 2.10 -5.50
N ALA A 90 -7.54 2.66 -5.67
CA ALA A 90 -7.36 3.97 -6.31
C ALA A 90 -7.68 3.95 -7.83
N GLY A 91 -7.68 2.77 -8.45
CA GLY A 91 -7.84 2.60 -9.90
C GLY A 91 -6.60 2.97 -10.71
N TYR A 92 -5.57 3.48 -10.08
CA TYR A 92 -4.33 3.95 -10.70
C TYR A 92 -3.11 3.59 -9.85
N ARG A 93 -1.99 3.34 -10.53
CA ARG A 93 -0.68 3.17 -9.89
C ARG A 93 0.05 4.50 -9.78
N LYS A 94 0.95 4.60 -8.84
CA LYS A 94 1.96 5.67 -8.81
C LYS A 94 2.77 5.67 -10.13
N PRO A 95 3.05 6.83 -10.73
CA PRO A 95 3.02 8.17 -10.14
C PRO A 95 1.69 8.94 -10.32
N ASN A 96 0.56 8.29 -10.60
CA ASN A 96 -0.72 8.97 -10.62
C ASN A 96 -1.11 9.40 -9.19
N PRO A 97 -1.53 10.66 -8.94
CA PRO A 97 -1.83 11.16 -7.61
C PRO A 97 -3.22 10.76 -7.08
N ALA A 98 -3.97 9.92 -7.77
CA ALA A 98 -5.35 9.54 -7.38
C ALA A 98 -5.43 8.99 -5.95
N GLY A 99 -4.49 8.11 -5.55
CA GLY A 99 -4.47 7.57 -4.20
C GLY A 99 -4.22 8.63 -3.12
N LEU A 100 -3.34 9.61 -3.37
CA LEU A 100 -3.14 10.73 -2.44
C LEU A 100 -4.37 11.63 -2.36
N ARG A 101 -5.09 11.86 -3.48
CA ARG A 101 -6.37 12.59 -3.46
C ARG A 101 -7.41 11.90 -2.60
N MET A 102 -7.56 10.57 -2.74
CA MET A 102 -8.49 9.81 -1.90
C MET A 102 -8.17 9.94 -0.41
N ILE A 103 -6.89 9.91 -0.05
CA ILE A 103 -6.46 10.09 1.35
C ILE A 103 -6.76 11.52 1.82
N ALA A 104 -6.43 12.53 1.02
CA ALA A 104 -6.68 13.93 1.32
C ALA A 104 -8.18 14.19 1.56
N ASP A 105 -9.03 13.70 0.67
CA ASP A 105 -10.49 13.85 0.75
C ASP A 105 -11.04 13.17 2.01
N ALA A 106 -10.62 11.94 2.29
CA ALA A 106 -11.06 11.19 3.46
C ALA A 106 -10.64 11.87 4.78
N PHE A 107 -9.45 12.45 4.81
CA PHE A 107 -8.92 13.15 5.97
C PHE A 107 -9.32 14.62 6.01
N ARG A 108 -9.91 15.14 4.95
CA ARG A 108 -10.25 16.57 4.77
C ARG A 108 -9.03 17.48 4.92
N LEU A 109 -7.94 17.09 4.27
CA LEU A 109 -6.67 17.81 4.28
C LEU A 109 -6.41 18.42 2.90
N SER A 110 -5.72 19.55 2.90
CA SER A 110 -5.09 20.12 1.72
C SER A 110 -3.71 19.49 1.47
N ALA A 111 -3.16 19.68 0.28
CA ALA A 111 -1.88 19.08 -0.08
C ALA A 111 -0.71 19.56 0.79
N ASP A 112 -0.73 20.82 1.22
CA ASP A 112 0.29 21.44 2.08
C ASP A 112 0.26 20.92 3.52
N GLU A 113 -0.82 20.26 3.94
CA GLU A 113 -0.94 19.58 5.24
C GLU A 113 -0.48 18.12 5.20
N MET A 114 -0.03 17.65 4.04
CA MET A 114 0.36 16.26 3.81
C MET A 114 1.84 16.14 3.44
N VAL A 115 2.45 15.07 3.93
CA VAL A 115 3.80 14.65 3.54
C VAL A 115 3.73 13.20 3.07
N PHE A 116 4.22 12.93 1.87
CA PHE A 116 4.37 11.58 1.35
C PHE A 116 5.79 11.08 1.62
N ILE A 117 5.92 9.89 2.18
CA ILE A 117 7.19 9.27 2.54
C ILE A 117 7.35 8.03 1.66
N GLY A 118 8.49 7.92 0.99
CA GLY A 118 8.71 6.80 0.08
C GLY A 118 10.18 6.61 -0.29
N ASP A 119 10.48 5.48 -0.89
CA ASP A 119 11.84 5.05 -1.26
C ASP A 119 12.08 5.03 -2.78
N GLU A 120 11.02 5.16 -3.57
CA GLU A 120 11.10 5.09 -5.02
C GLU A 120 10.90 6.45 -5.69
N GLU A 121 11.49 6.61 -6.86
CA GLU A 121 11.33 7.84 -7.67
C GLU A 121 9.86 8.09 -8.04
N LYS A 122 9.07 7.03 -8.28
CA LYS A 122 7.63 7.18 -8.55
C LYS A 122 6.88 7.78 -7.35
N ASP A 123 7.33 7.56 -6.11
CA ASP A 123 6.73 8.15 -4.91
C ASP A 123 6.95 9.66 -4.89
N ARG A 124 8.20 10.08 -5.17
CA ARG A 124 8.54 11.48 -5.28
C ARG A 124 7.71 12.19 -6.35
N ILE A 125 7.59 11.56 -7.54
CA ILE A 125 6.79 12.12 -8.64
C ILE A 125 5.29 12.16 -8.26
N THR A 126 4.79 11.16 -7.52
CA THR A 126 3.40 11.15 -7.03
C THR A 126 3.14 12.34 -6.10
N ALA A 127 4.04 12.58 -5.13
CA ALA A 127 3.94 13.73 -4.25
C ALA A 127 3.97 15.06 -5.02
N GLN A 128 4.87 15.18 -5.99
CA GLN A 128 4.97 16.35 -6.86
C GLN A 128 3.69 16.57 -7.70
N ASN A 129 3.14 15.52 -8.28
CA ASN A 129 1.91 15.58 -9.09
C ASN A 129 0.68 15.91 -8.24
N PHE A 130 0.70 15.57 -6.95
CA PHE A 130 -0.34 15.92 -6.00
C PHE A 130 -0.13 17.32 -5.41
N GLY A 131 1.11 17.74 -5.22
CA GLY A 131 1.50 19.03 -4.65
C GLY A 131 1.78 18.99 -3.15
N CYS A 132 2.04 17.81 -2.56
CA CYS A 132 2.38 17.67 -1.14
C CYS A 132 3.89 17.60 -0.91
N GLY A 133 4.30 17.69 0.37
CA GLY A 133 5.69 17.46 0.78
C GLY A 133 6.13 16.03 0.50
N PHE A 134 7.44 15.83 0.29
CA PHE A 134 8.03 14.50 0.11
C PHE A 134 9.27 14.31 0.98
N ILE A 135 9.35 13.16 1.64
CA ILE A 135 10.54 12.73 2.39
C ILE A 135 11.01 11.39 1.80
N SER A 136 12.25 11.38 1.31
CA SER A 136 12.89 10.17 0.84
C SER A 136 13.47 9.36 2.01
N VAL A 137 13.19 8.07 2.02
CA VAL A 137 13.77 7.09 2.95
C VAL A 137 14.48 5.99 2.14
N GLY A 138 15.40 5.28 2.77
CA GLY A 138 16.02 4.11 2.12
C GLY A 138 15.15 2.86 2.24
N ARG A 139 15.32 1.93 1.30
CA ARG A 139 14.66 0.60 1.35
C ARG A 139 15.05 -0.20 2.59
N ASP A 140 16.22 0.09 3.16
CA ASP A 140 16.72 -0.46 4.42
C ASP A 140 16.22 0.29 5.66
N THR A 141 15.19 1.12 5.49
CA THR A 141 14.65 2.03 6.52
C THR A 141 15.56 3.18 6.93
N SER A 142 16.70 3.36 6.26
CA SER A 142 17.58 4.50 6.54
C SER A 142 16.83 5.83 6.31
N GLY A 143 16.94 6.72 7.27
CA GLY A 143 16.27 8.02 7.24
C GLY A 143 14.89 8.04 7.91
N LEU A 144 14.27 6.92 8.27
CA LEU A 144 13.00 6.91 9.02
C LEU A 144 13.13 7.62 10.38
N ASP A 145 14.27 7.49 11.05
CA ASP A 145 14.50 8.14 12.35
C ASP A 145 14.51 9.68 12.29
N ARG A 146 14.52 10.26 11.09
CA ARG A 146 14.42 11.72 10.90
C ARG A 146 12.98 12.24 11.00
N LEU A 147 12.00 11.31 11.09
CA LEU A 147 10.58 11.64 11.17
C LEU A 147 10.11 11.87 12.61
N ILE A 148 10.95 11.56 13.59
CA ILE A 148 10.65 11.64 15.04
C ILE A 148 11.68 12.47 15.79
#